data_db76fea31403ab224bdd35b3addf19f3
#
_entry.id   db76fea31403ab224bdd35b3addf19f3
#
_cell.length_a   1.000
_cell.length_b   1.000
_cell.length_c   1.000
_cell.angle_alpha   90.00
_cell.angle_beta   90.00
_cell.angle_gamma   90.00
#
_symmetry.space_group_name_H-M   'P 1'
#
loop_
_entity.id
_entity.type
_entity.pdbx_description
1 polymer ?
#
loop_
_entity_poly.entity_id
_entity_poly.type
_entity_poly.pdbx_seq_one_letter_code
_entity_poly.pdbx_strand_id
1 'polypeptide(L)'
;SKSSIVVHNKSKNKKKLNPVTNFDRLFEKYIRSLINKKFSKDSIIGEEFKNKNSSNNYQWTIDPIDGTKAFVIGAPTWSNLIGFSYKNKSLLGLANFPELYRYYISDDKKSYVYKKGKKSVLKSSKNNNLKTIKIIGNFHGIFNFQKQNKITKKFGSSFRLFSLDALNYCLLA
;
A
#
# COMPACT_ATOMS: atom_id res chain seq x y z
N SER A 1 26.63 -6.01 -10.71
CA SER A 1 26.14 -7.29 -10.15
C SER A 1 24.66 -7.14 -9.91
N LYS A 2 23.83 -8.03 -10.51
CA LYS A 2 22.42 -8.13 -10.18
C LYS A 2 22.32 -8.59 -8.74
N SER A 3 21.93 -7.72 -7.82
CA SER A 3 21.64 -8.10 -6.44
C SER A 3 20.42 -9.07 -6.48
N SER A 4 20.64 -10.31 -6.05
CA SER A 4 19.59 -11.32 -5.99
C SER A 4 18.55 -10.93 -4.92
N ILE A 5 17.27 -11.16 -5.21
CA ILE A 5 16.21 -11.03 -4.23
C ILE A 5 16.36 -12.18 -3.23
N VAL A 6 16.62 -11.84 -1.97
CA VAL A 6 16.64 -12.81 -0.86
C VAL A 6 15.32 -12.68 -0.12
N VAL A 7 14.58 -13.77 -0.02
CA VAL A 7 13.25 -13.80 0.59
C VAL A 7 13.33 -14.52 1.94
N HIS A 8 12.82 -13.87 2.98
CA HIS A 8 12.65 -14.44 4.31
C HIS A 8 11.16 -14.50 4.66
N ASN A 9 10.77 -15.42 5.54
CA ASN A 9 9.39 -15.51 6.02
C ASN A 9 9.30 -14.92 7.44
N LYS A 10 8.59 -13.80 7.61
CA LYS A 10 8.35 -13.16 8.91
C LYS A 10 7.38 -13.96 9.80
N SER A 11 6.56 -14.84 9.22
CA SER A 11 5.54 -15.57 9.97
C SER A 11 6.18 -16.65 10.85
N LYS A 12 5.85 -16.63 12.15
CA LYS A 12 6.17 -17.74 13.08
C LYS A 12 5.43 -19.04 12.70
N ASN A 13 4.30 -18.94 12.03
CA ASN A 13 3.56 -20.08 11.51
C ASN A 13 4.08 -20.44 10.12
N LYS A 14 4.80 -21.55 9.99
CA LYS A 14 5.39 -22.04 8.73
C LYS A 14 4.35 -22.27 7.60
N LYS A 15 3.06 -22.45 7.96
CA LYS A 15 1.96 -22.60 6.98
C LYS A 15 1.48 -21.25 6.41
N LYS A 16 1.87 -20.11 6.99
CA LYS A 16 1.55 -18.77 6.49
C LYS A 16 2.79 -18.14 5.89
N LEU A 17 2.74 -17.82 4.59
CA LEU A 17 3.79 -17.08 3.93
C LEU A 17 3.57 -15.58 4.15
N ASN A 18 4.49 -14.97 4.88
CA ASN A 18 4.59 -13.51 5.03
C ASN A 18 6.00 -13.10 4.59
N PRO A 19 6.25 -12.94 3.29
CA PRO A 19 7.59 -12.71 2.77
C PRO A 19 8.08 -11.31 3.13
N VAL A 20 9.37 -11.21 3.37
CA VAL A 20 10.13 -9.98 3.41
C VAL A 20 11.38 -10.19 2.58
N THR A 21 11.81 -9.19 1.87
CA THR A 21 13.02 -9.24 1.08
C THR A 21 14.11 -8.36 1.69
N ASN A 22 15.35 -8.56 1.24
CA ASN A 22 16.45 -7.66 1.56
C ASN A 22 16.18 -6.22 1.06
N PHE A 23 15.33 -6.04 0.04
CA PHE A 23 14.94 -4.74 -0.49
C PHE A 23 13.97 -3.99 0.41
N ASP A 24 13.04 -4.68 1.09
CA ASP A 24 12.15 -4.04 2.07
C ASP A 24 12.97 -3.27 3.11
N ARG A 25 13.96 -3.95 3.70
CA ARG A 25 14.85 -3.35 4.70
C ARG A 25 15.73 -2.23 4.12
N LEU A 26 16.27 -2.43 2.92
CA LEU A 26 17.11 -1.43 2.26
C LEU A 26 16.30 -0.15 1.97
N PHE A 27 15.12 -0.27 1.41
CA PHE A 27 14.26 0.86 1.07
C PHE A 27 13.78 1.59 2.32
N GLU A 28 13.32 0.87 3.36
CA GLU A 28 12.92 1.53 4.59
C GLU A 28 14.08 2.28 5.25
N LYS A 29 15.29 1.68 5.31
CA LYS A 29 16.47 2.34 5.83
C LYS A 29 16.77 3.62 5.06
N TYR A 30 16.70 3.60 3.74
CA TYR A 30 16.93 4.75 2.89
C TYR A 30 15.91 5.87 3.14
N ILE A 31 14.61 5.54 3.12
CA ILE A 31 13.53 6.51 3.38
C ILE A 31 13.68 7.13 4.77
N ARG A 32 13.95 6.32 5.80
CA ARG A 32 14.22 6.80 7.17
C ARG A 32 15.40 7.77 7.22
N SER A 33 16.45 7.51 6.46
CA SER A 33 17.62 8.40 6.41
C SER A 33 17.27 9.77 5.84
N LEU A 34 16.45 9.81 4.79
CA LEU A 34 15.99 11.07 4.18
C LEU A 34 15.07 11.85 5.13
N ILE A 35 14.15 11.16 5.80
CA ILE A 35 13.26 11.78 6.80
C ILE A 35 14.08 12.33 7.95
N ASN A 36 14.99 11.55 8.53
CA ASN A 36 15.80 11.98 9.65
C ASN A 36 16.71 13.18 9.31
N LYS A 37 17.19 13.26 8.07
CA LYS A 37 18.01 14.40 7.63
C LYS A 37 17.26 15.72 7.64
N LYS A 38 15.96 15.72 7.32
CA LYS A 38 15.15 16.94 7.21
C LYS A 38 14.20 17.13 8.41
N PHE A 39 13.73 16.05 9.00
CA PHE A 39 12.69 16.03 10.03
C PHE A 39 13.15 15.19 11.22
N SER A 40 14.32 15.52 11.77
CA SER A 40 14.98 14.74 12.83
C SER A 40 14.16 14.58 14.11
N LYS A 41 13.20 15.48 14.34
CA LYS A 41 12.32 15.47 15.53
C LYS A 41 11.01 14.73 15.33
N ASP A 42 10.75 14.20 14.14
CA ASP A 42 9.50 13.49 13.85
C ASP A 42 9.58 12.01 14.25
N SER A 43 8.43 11.45 14.59
CA SER A 43 8.27 10.01 14.77
C SER A 43 8.28 9.29 13.43
N ILE A 44 8.79 8.05 13.41
CA ILE A 44 8.78 7.20 12.23
C ILE A 44 8.30 5.81 12.63
N ILE A 45 7.18 5.38 12.04
CA ILE A 45 6.66 4.02 12.11
C ILE A 45 6.96 3.35 10.78
N GLY A 46 7.60 2.20 10.81
CA GLY A 46 7.88 1.40 9.62
C GLY A 46 7.66 -0.07 9.90
N GLU A 47 7.69 -0.87 8.84
CA GLU A 47 7.42 -2.29 8.93
C GLU A 47 8.64 -3.12 9.33
N GLU A 48 9.85 -2.66 8.94
CA GLU A 48 11.08 -3.47 9.02
C GLU A 48 11.98 -3.13 10.20
N PHE A 49 11.86 -1.94 10.77
CA PHE A 49 12.67 -1.46 11.89
C PHE A 49 11.82 -0.98 13.05
N LYS A 50 12.43 -0.94 14.23
CA LYS A 50 11.79 -0.38 15.43
C LYS A 50 11.30 1.05 15.16
N ASN A 51 10.16 1.37 15.73
CA ASN A 51 9.60 2.71 15.65
C ASN A 51 10.54 3.72 16.34
N LYS A 52 10.68 4.87 15.71
CA LYS A 52 11.28 6.04 16.32
C LYS A 52 10.13 6.92 16.85
N ASN A 53 10.06 7.09 18.15
CA ASN A 53 9.05 7.93 18.78
C ASN A 53 9.63 9.31 19.09
N SER A 54 8.78 10.33 19.00
CA SER A 54 9.09 11.72 19.30
C SER A 54 7.90 12.41 19.93
N SER A 55 8.14 13.55 20.58
CA SER A 55 7.12 14.33 21.30
C SER A 55 6.46 15.43 20.47
N ASN A 56 6.89 15.68 19.24
CA ASN A 56 6.36 16.78 18.42
C ASN A 56 5.01 16.48 17.72
N ASN A 57 4.44 15.29 17.94
CA ASN A 57 3.17 14.83 17.37
C ASN A 57 3.15 14.62 15.83
N TYR A 58 4.25 14.89 15.13
CA TYR A 58 4.37 14.55 13.72
C TYR A 58 4.87 13.12 13.54
N GLN A 59 4.23 12.39 12.63
CA GLN A 59 4.53 10.98 12.41
C GLN A 59 4.54 10.63 10.93
N TRP A 60 5.60 9.95 10.53
CA TRP A 60 5.75 9.29 9.24
C TRP A 60 5.41 7.81 9.39
N THR A 61 4.61 7.28 8.48
CA THR A 61 4.34 5.84 8.38
C THR A 61 4.88 5.34 7.05
N ILE A 62 5.66 4.27 7.06
CA ILE A 62 6.36 3.77 5.89
C ILE A 62 6.06 2.29 5.72
N ASP A 63 5.59 1.91 4.53
CA ASP A 63 5.65 0.54 4.03
C ASP A 63 6.53 0.56 2.78
N PRO A 64 7.73 -0.02 2.85
CA PRO A 64 8.71 0.06 1.77
C PRO A 64 8.30 -0.73 0.54
N ILE A 65 7.65 -1.88 0.70
CA ILE A 65 7.15 -2.73 -0.39
C ILE A 65 5.80 -3.34 -0.01
N ASP A 66 4.74 -2.55 -0.14
CA ASP A 66 3.38 -3.07 -0.09
C ASP A 66 3.16 -4.04 -1.26
N GLY A 67 2.60 -5.20 -0.96
CA GLY A 67 2.48 -6.27 -1.94
C GLY A 67 3.79 -7.03 -2.17
N THR A 68 4.54 -7.36 -1.12
CA THR A 68 5.81 -8.11 -1.21
C THR A 68 5.69 -9.41 -2.02
N LYS A 69 4.55 -10.08 -2.00
CA LYS A 69 4.31 -11.28 -2.83
C LYS A 69 4.33 -10.94 -4.33
N ALA A 70 3.71 -9.82 -4.71
CA ALA A 70 3.73 -9.33 -6.09
C ALA A 70 5.16 -8.97 -6.50
N PHE A 71 5.91 -8.29 -5.62
CA PHE A 71 7.32 -7.94 -5.84
C PHE A 71 8.17 -9.18 -6.11
N VAL A 72 8.06 -10.22 -5.27
CA VAL A 72 8.86 -11.46 -5.39
C VAL A 72 8.62 -12.19 -6.71
N ILE A 73 7.38 -12.21 -7.20
CA ILE A 73 7.05 -12.88 -8.48
C ILE A 73 7.22 -11.98 -9.71
N GLY A 74 7.67 -10.72 -9.53
CA GLY A 74 7.84 -9.77 -10.63
C GLY A 74 6.54 -9.18 -11.16
N ALA A 75 5.43 -9.23 -10.41
CA ALA A 75 4.20 -8.57 -10.79
C ALA A 75 4.30 -7.05 -10.54
N PRO A 76 3.76 -6.20 -11.46
CA PRO A 76 3.99 -4.76 -11.43
C PRO A 76 3.10 -4.00 -10.43
N THR A 77 2.41 -4.70 -9.52
CA THR A 77 1.37 -4.12 -8.65
C THR A 77 1.84 -3.76 -7.24
N TRP A 78 3.11 -4.04 -6.93
CA TRP A 78 3.71 -3.63 -5.66
C TRP A 78 3.92 -2.11 -5.59
N SER A 79 3.99 -1.57 -4.37
CA SER A 79 4.10 -0.13 -4.16
C SER A 79 4.96 0.24 -2.97
N ASN A 80 5.45 1.49 -2.97
CA ASN A 80 5.99 2.12 -1.77
C ASN A 80 4.90 3.01 -1.17
N LEU A 81 4.62 2.87 0.12
CA LEU A 81 3.62 3.68 0.81
C LEU A 81 4.29 4.59 1.83
N ILE A 82 3.91 5.86 1.81
CA ILE A 82 4.36 6.84 2.80
C ILE A 82 3.15 7.64 3.26
N GLY A 83 2.89 7.64 4.56
CA GLY A 83 1.90 8.48 5.21
C GLY A 83 2.57 9.54 6.08
N PHE A 84 1.96 10.70 6.20
CA PHE A 84 2.35 11.75 7.13
C PHE A 84 1.14 12.23 7.92
N SER A 85 1.27 12.30 9.22
CA SER A 85 0.17 12.69 10.12
C SER A 85 0.65 13.64 11.22
N TYR A 86 -0.31 14.39 11.77
CA TYR A 86 -0.14 15.22 12.96
C TYR A 86 -1.25 14.91 13.96
N LYS A 87 -0.88 14.59 15.19
CA LYS A 87 -1.85 14.20 16.25
C LYS A 87 -2.84 13.14 15.76
N ASN A 88 -2.34 12.10 15.10
CA ASN A 88 -3.12 11.01 14.49
C ASN A 88 -4.08 11.42 13.36
N LYS A 89 -4.05 12.67 12.92
CA LYS A 89 -4.80 13.11 11.73
C LYS A 89 -3.88 13.00 10.51
N SER A 90 -4.31 12.25 9.49
CA SER A 90 -3.59 12.14 8.22
C SER A 90 -3.57 13.50 7.51
N LEU A 91 -2.39 13.92 7.08
CA LEU A 91 -2.15 15.17 6.34
C LEU A 91 -1.76 14.89 4.89
N LEU A 92 -0.90 13.90 4.68
CA LEU A 92 -0.41 13.53 3.35
C LEU A 92 -0.36 12.00 3.23
N GLY A 93 -0.60 11.52 2.03
CA GLY A 93 -0.42 10.12 1.67
C GLY A 93 0.21 9.99 0.29
N LEU A 94 1.15 9.07 0.15
CA LEU A 94 1.78 8.71 -1.11
C LEU A 94 1.68 7.20 -1.31
N ALA A 95 1.23 6.79 -2.50
CA ALA A 95 1.34 5.42 -2.99
C ALA A 95 2.04 5.47 -4.35
N ASN A 96 3.28 4.99 -4.40
CA ASN A 96 4.10 4.97 -5.60
C ASN A 96 4.17 3.56 -6.17
N PHE A 97 3.81 3.40 -7.45
CA PHE A 97 3.85 2.15 -8.21
C PHE A 97 4.92 2.26 -9.31
N PRO A 98 6.19 1.93 -9.02
CA PRO A 98 7.31 2.17 -9.92
C PRO A 98 7.13 1.48 -11.29
N GLU A 99 6.74 0.20 -11.29
CA GLU A 99 6.55 -0.61 -12.50
C GLU A 99 5.39 -0.14 -13.38
N LEU A 100 4.43 0.59 -12.78
CA LEU A 100 3.30 1.16 -13.51
C LEU A 100 3.54 2.62 -13.96
N TYR A 101 4.71 3.18 -13.64
CA TYR A 101 5.07 4.58 -13.92
C TYR A 101 4.00 5.57 -13.43
N ARG A 102 3.47 5.32 -12.22
CA ARG A 102 2.46 6.16 -11.61
C ARG A 102 2.64 6.26 -10.10
N TYR A 103 2.20 7.38 -9.57
CA TYR A 103 2.02 7.52 -8.13
C TYR A 103 0.75 8.32 -7.83
N TYR A 104 0.20 8.04 -6.67
CA TYR A 104 -0.96 8.71 -6.10
C TYR A 104 -0.48 9.51 -4.91
N ILE A 105 -0.98 10.73 -4.77
CA ILE A 105 -0.68 11.60 -3.64
C ILE A 105 -1.96 12.26 -3.18
N SER A 106 -2.18 12.31 -1.88
CA SER A 106 -3.29 13.02 -1.26
C SER A 106 -2.78 14.03 -0.25
N ASP A 107 -3.41 15.17 -0.20
CA ASP A 107 -3.36 16.10 0.92
C ASP A 107 -4.69 16.06 1.71
N ASP A 108 -4.90 16.99 2.64
CA ASP A 108 -6.10 17.07 3.45
C ASP A 108 -7.37 17.48 2.65
N LYS A 109 -7.24 17.87 1.39
CA LYS A 109 -8.31 18.40 0.55
C LYS A 109 -8.58 17.60 -0.71
N LYS A 110 -7.53 17.10 -1.36
CA LYS A 110 -7.63 16.48 -2.69
C LYS A 110 -6.66 15.31 -2.85
N SER A 111 -7.01 14.44 -3.75
CA SER A 111 -6.13 13.35 -4.20
C SER A 111 -5.83 13.49 -5.67
N TYR A 112 -4.62 13.11 -6.03
CA TYR A 112 -4.12 13.23 -7.39
C TYR A 112 -3.44 11.95 -7.82
N VAL A 113 -3.52 11.64 -9.12
CA VAL A 113 -2.66 10.65 -9.76
C VAL A 113 -1.72 11.33 -10.73
N TYR A 114 -0.47 10.90 -10.68
CA TYR A 114 0.53 11.23 -11.69
C TYR A 114 0.83 9.98 -12.50
N LYS A 115 0.64 10.05 -13.81
CA LYS A 115 0.89 8.96 -14.74
C LYS A 115 1.68 9.49 -15.92
N LYS A 116 2.89 8.94 -16.13
CA LYS A 116 3.79 9.39 -17.23
C LYS A 116 3.94 10.92 -17.28
N GLY A 117 4.20 11.55 -16.13
CA GLY A 117 4.38 13.00 -16.00
C GLY A 117 3.10 13.85 -16.04
N LYS A 118 1.94 13.27 -16.33
CA LYS A 118 0.65 14.00 -16.35
C LYS A 118 -0.05 13.88 -15.00
N LYS A 119 -0.48 15.02 -14.44
CA LYS A 119 -1.25 15.12 -13.19
C LYS A 119 -2.75 15.16 -13.49
N SER A 120 -3.51 14.38 -12.75
CA SER A 120 -4.99 14.41 -12.78
C SER A 120 -5.55 14.39 -11.35
N VAL A 121 -6.66 15.11 -11.13
CA VAL A 121 -7.39 15.06 -9.86
C VAL A 121 -8.20 13.78 -9.82
N LEU A 122 -8.15 13.08 -8.71
CA LEU A 122 -8.96 11.89 -8.46
C LEU A 122 -10.35 12.31 -7.97
N LYS A 123 -11.36 11.57 -8.43
CA LYS A 123 -12.74 11.73 -7.99
C LYS A 123 -13.38 10.36 -7.93
N SER A 124 -13.80 9.94 -6.74
CA SER A 124 -14.54 8.70 -6.56
C SER A 124 -15.87 8.73 -7.35
N SER A 125 -16.28 7.57 -7.84
CA SER A 125 -17.58 7.40 -8.49
C SER A 125 -18.72 7.68 -7.52
N LYS A 126 -19.76 8.35 -7.99
CA LYS A 126 -21.03 8.54 -7.26
C LYS A 126 -22.05 7.41 -7.55
N ASN A 127 -21.65 6.38 -8.27
CA ASN A 127 -22.51 5.26 -8.60
C ASN A 127 -22.79 4.42 -7.34
N ASN A 128 -24.05 4.41 -6.89
CA ASN A 128 -24.56 3.61 -5.77
C ASN A 128 -25.48 2.47 -6.21
N ASN A 129 -25.65 2.25 -7.51
CA ASN A 129 -26.49 1.21 -8.04
C ASN A 129 -25.79 -0.15 -8.00
N LEU A 130 -26.23 -1.04 -7.12
CA LEU A 130 -25.64 -2.37 -6.92
C LEU A 130 -25.66 -3.25 -8.19
N LYS A 131 -26.50 -2.97 -9.18
CA LYS A 131 -26.55 -3.72 -10.45
C LYS A 131 -25.44 -3.30 -11.42
N THR A 132 -24.92 -2.08 -11.30
CA THR A 132 -23.92 -1.50 -12.22
C THR A 132 -22.61 -1.17 -11.54
N ILE A 133 -22.53 -1.29 -10.22
CA ILE A 133 -21.31 -1.06 -9.47
C ILE A 133 -20.22 -2.08 -9.83
N LYS A 134 -18.99 -1.61 -9.93
CA LYS A 134 -17.81 -2.47 -10.09
C LYS A 134 -17.14 -2.65 -8.74
N ILE A 135 -16.94 -3.89 -8.34
CA ILE A 135 -16.29 -4.22 -7.06
C ILE A 135 -14.95 -4.86 -7.36
N ILE A 136 -13.91 -4.34 -6.72
CA ILE A 136 -12.57 -4.88 -6.77
C ILE A 136 -12.10 -5.17 -5.35
N GLY A 137 -11.42 -6.28 -5.14
CA GLY A 137 -10.93 -6.62 -3.81
C GLY A 137 -10.31 -8.00 -3.72
N ASN A 138 -9.89 -8.34 -2.51
CA ASN A 138 -9.37 -9.63 -2.14
C ASN A 138 -9.91 -10.00 -0.76
N PHE A 139 -10.16 -11.26 -0.51
CA PHE A 139 -10.64 -11.72 0.79
C PHE A 139 -9.52 -11.91 1.83
N HIS A 140 -8.27 -11.95 1.43
CA HIS A 140 -7.06 -12.12 2.28
C HIS A 140 -7.18 -13.21 3.37
N GLY A 141 -8.01 -14.24 3.13
CA GLY A 141 -8.28 -15.27 4.12
C GLY A 141 -9.12 -14.81 5.33
N ILE A 142 -9.70 -13.62 5.34
CA ILE A 142 -10.53 -13.09 6.42
C ILE A 142 -11.86 -13.83 6.51
N PHE A 143 -12.40 -14.22 5.35
CA PHE A 143 -13.68 -14.92 5.28
C PHE A 143 -13.50 -16.41 4.99
N ASN A 144 -14.33 -17.25 5.62
CA ASN A 144 -14.42 -18.66 5.25
C ASN A 144 -15.01 -18.83 3.85
N PHE A 145 -14.86 -20.02 3.28
CA PHE A 145 -15.29 -20.32 1.91
C PHE A 145 -16.79 -20.07 1.67
N GLN A 146 -17.64 -20.40 2.65
CA GLN A 146 -19.10 -20.18 2.54
C GLN A 146 -19.44 -18.69 2.41
N LYS A 147 -18.77 -17.83 3.21
CA LYS A 147 -18.97 -16.39 3.17
C LYS A 147 -18.45 -15.76 1.88
N GLN A 148 -17.29 -16.24 1.40
CA GLN A 148 -16.74 -15.84 0.10
C GLN A 148 -17.71 -16.15 -1.03
N ASN A 149 -18.28 -17.37 -1.06
CA ASN A 149 -19.26 -17.80 -2.05
C ASN A 149 -20.53 -16.95 -2.03
N LYS A 150 -21.06 -16.63 -0.82
CA LYS A 150 -22.22 -15.74 -0.70
C LYS A 150 -21.96 -14.37 -1.33
N ILE A 151 -20.79 -13.76 -1.06
CA ILE A 151 -20.40 -12.46 -1.60
C ILE A 151 -20.28 -12.55 -3.12
N THR A 152 -19.56 -13.55 -3.63
CA THR A 152 -19.36 -13.73 -5.07
C THR A 152 -20.67 -13.96 -5.82
N LYS A 153 -21.58 -14.80 -5.27
CA LYS A 153 -22.91 -15.02 -5.85
C LYS A 153 -23.76 -13.75 -5.87
N LYS A 154 -23.72 -12.95 -4.79
CA LYS A 154 -24.50 -11.71 -4.69
C LYS A 154 -24.08 -10.66 -5.72
N PHE A 155 -22.79 -10.52 -5.97
CA PHE A 155 -22.26 -9.49 -6.84
C PHE A 155 -21.92 -9.99 -8.25
N GLY A 156 -21.88 -11.31 -8.45
CA GLY A 156 -21.72 -11.93 -9.77
C GLY A 156 -20.60 -11.35 -10.61
N SER A 157 -20.90 -10.97 -11.84
CA SER A 157 -19.95 -10.41 -12.80
C SER A 157 -19.42 -9.02 -12.42
N SER A 158 -20.04 -8.32 -11.48
CA SER A 158 -19.57 -7.01 -11.00
C SER A 158 -18.37 -7.14 -10.06
N PHE A 159 -18.11 -8.34 -9.54
CA PHE A 159 -17.04 -8.60 -8.60
C PHE A 159 -15.79 -9.15 -9.31
N ARG A 160 -14.64 -8.55 -9.04
CA ARG A 160 -13.34 -9.02 -9.52
C ARG A 160 -12.41 -9.21 -8.34
N LEU A 161 -11.89 -10.42 -8.23
CA LEU A 161 -10.88 -10.77 -7.23
C LEU A 161 -9.49 -10.50 -7.81
N PHE A 162 -8.83 -9.45 -7.32
CA PHE A 162 -7.45 -9.16 -7.62
C PHE A 162 -6.68 -8.93 -6.33
N SER A 163 -5.50 -9.53 -6.23
CA SER A 163 -4.54 -9.24 -5.16
C SER A 163 -3.65 -8.08 -5.61
N LEU A 164 -4.18 -6.86 -5.49
CA LEU A 164 -3.50 -5.64 -5.93
C LEU A 164 -3.09 -4.75 -4.75
N ASP A 165 -3.27 -5.23 -3.52
CA ASP A 165 -2.91 -4.55 -2.27
C ASP A 165 -3.32 -3.05 -2.29
N ALA A 166 -2.41 -2.11 -2.09
CA ALA A 166 -2.75 -0.67 -2.10
C ALA A 166 -3.34 -0.19 -3.43
N LEU A 167 -3.02 -0.83 -4.56
CA LEU A 167 -3.56 -0.41 -5.86
C LEU A 167 -5.09 -0.53 -5.91
N ASN A 168 -5.69 -1.51 -5.21
CA ASN A 168 -7.15 -1.62 -5.12
C ASN A 168 -7.78 -0.34 -4.57
N TYR A 169 -7.20 0.23 -3.52
CA TYR A 169 -7.70 1.47 -2.91
C TYR A 169 -7.50 2.68 -3.83
N CYS A 170 -6.36 2.75 -4.51
CA CYS A 170 -6.07 3.81 -5.46
C CYS A 170 -6.99 3.78 -6.69
N LEU A 171 -7.52 2.62 -7.09
CA LEU A 171 -8.44 2.47 -8.21
C LEU A 171 -9.89 2.81 -7.85
N LEU A 172 -10.24 2.95 -6.57
CA LEU A 172 -11.54 3.41 -6.10
C LEU A 172 -11.67 4.93 -6.14
N ALA A 173 -10.56 5.63 -6.18
CA ALA A 173 -10.48 7.09 -6.24
C ALA A 173 -10.38 7.57 -7.69
#